data_efb1fd12f4b80a6e13abbe5d215d39fd
#
_entry.id   efb1fd12f4b80a6e13abbe5d215d39fd
#
_cell.length_a   1.000
_cell.length_b   1.000
_cell.length_c   1.000
_cell.angle_alpha   90.00
_cell.angle_beta   90.00
_cell.angle_gamma   90.00
#
_symmetry.space_group_name_H-M   'P 1'
#
loop_
_entity.id
_entity.type
_entity.pdbx_description
1 polymer ?
#
loop_
_entity_poly.entity_id
_entity_poly.type
_entity_poly.pdbx_seq_one_letter_code
_entity_poly.pdbx_strand_id
1 'polypeptide(L)'
;FLLRQEVFTMSKEGFKLTYATMFNPPEEMHIQFEAALAKVKAALGREHAMIINGKDHYSAEKFEDRSPANNDVILGIFQKGTAQDADEALAAARKAFQGWSHTSWQERVRLLRKAAALMDERLYEFAAVIAMEVGKNRVEALGDVAETADLFRYACDRMETSNGYVYEMGQDPLSGYKATNFSFLRPYGVWAVVSPFNFPCALSGGPAAAALVTGNTVVIKPASDTPWTSRLIAECLREAGLPEGAFNYVTGPGSTLGQALIDSPEVNGITFTGSFDVGMQIYRDFSRGRWPRPTILEMGGKNSAIVSRHADLETAATGILRSAFGLQGQKCSACSRIIVEEPVYDQLVGRLVEMTRALVIGDPTERKVYLGPVANRSSYQDYQNFAEELHQNGRILTGGKILEDGDYARGYFCTPTLVADLPLDHSLWQREMFVPISTIARVKDLEQAMTLANNVAYGLTAGFYGNSDEAQWFYDKIESGVTYVNRPQGATTGAWPGYQPFGGWKGSGSTGKNAGGLYYLPLYMHEQIRTMVSKS
;
A
#
# COMPACT_ATOMS: atom_id res chain seq x y z
N PHE A 1 12.17 -25.31 20.76
CA PHE A 1 11.08 -24.37 21.13
C PHE A 1 9.86 -24.75 20.33
N LEU A 2 8.94 -25.47 20.96
CA LEU A 2 7.66 -25.89 20.40
C LEU A 2 6.73 -24.68 20.36
N LEU A 3 6.50 -24.14 19.18
CA LEU A 3 5.41 -23.21 18.90
C LEU A 3 4.09 -24.00 19.01
N ARG A 4 3.25 -23.65 19.98
CA ARG A 4 1.85 -24.08 20.00
C ARG A 4 1.18 -23.55 18.73
N GLN A 5 0.79 -24.45 17.86
CA GLN A 5 -0.22 -24.17 16.84
C GLN A 5 -1.55 -23.94 17.57
N GLU A 6 -1.92 -22.70 17.79
CA GLU A 6 -3.33 -22.39 18.01
C GLU A 6 -4.06 -22.56 16.69
N VAL A 7 -4.79 -23.63 16.59
CA VAL A 7 -5.75 -23.89 15.53
C VAL A 7 -6.81 -22.80 15.63
N PHE A 8 -6.78 -21.84 14.72
CA PHE A 8 -7.88 -20.91 14.53
C PHE A 8 -9.11 -21.74 14.15
N THR A 9 -10.01 -21.93 15.08
CA THR A 9 -11.34 -22.46 14.82
C THR A 9 -12.03 -21.56 13.82
N MET A 10 -12.35 -22.10 12.64
CA MET A 10 -13.20 -21.45 11.64
C MET A 10 -14.53 -21.09 12.32
N SER A 11 -14.78 -19.80 12.53
CA SER A 11 -16.11 -19.31 12.83
C SER A 11 -17.01 -19.62 11.63
N LYS A 12 -18.16 -20.20 11.88
CA LYS A 12 -19.28 -20.22 10.91
C LYS A 12 -19.54 -18.78 10.51
N GLU A 13 -19.37 -18.45 9.23
CA GLU A 13 -20.00 -17.31 8.56
C GLU A 13 -19.02 -16.62 7.59
N GLY A 14 -19.34 -16.76 6.30
CA GLY A 14 -18.83 -15.90 5.24
C GLY A 14 -17.49 -16.35 4.62
N PHE A 15 -17.38 -16.08 3.36
CA PHE A 15 -16.11 -16.17 2.62
C PHE A 15 -15.07 -15.23 3.24
N LYS A 16 -13.96 -15.78 3.74
CA LYS A 16 -12.80 -14.98 4.14
C LYS A 16 -11.84 -14.88 2.96
N LEU A 17 -11.58 -13.66 2.51
CA LEU A 17 -10.59 -13.41 1.48
C LEU A 17 -9.18 -13.67 2.06
N THR A 18 -8.47 -14.59 1.42
CA THR A 18 -7.06 -14.88 1.66
C THR A 18 -6.37 -15.06 0.32
N TYR A 19 -5.05 -15.05 0.28
CA TYR A 19 -4.34 -15.35 -0.97
C TYR A 19 -4.71 -16.71 -1.58
N ALA A 20 -5.14 -17.67 -0.77
CA ALA A 20 -5.60 -18.99 -1.25
C ALA A 20 -6.97 -18.93 -1.94
N THR A 21 -7.85 -18.04 -1.49
CA THR A 21 -9.22 -17.90 -2.00
C THR A 21 -9.34 -16.87 -3.15
N MET A 22 -8.33 -16.02 -3.31
CA MET A 22 -8.31 -14.93 -4.30
C MET A 22 -8.43 -15.39 -5.76
N PHE A 23 -8.10 -16.64 -6.07
CA PHE A 23 -8.06 -17.14 -7.46
C PHE A 23 -9.25 -18.01 -7.85
N ASN A 24 -10.09 -18.38 -6.89
CA ASN A 24 -11.33 -19.11 -7.11
C ASN A 24 -12.40 -18.60 -6.15
N PRO A 25 -12.88 -17.36 -6.33
CA PRO A 25 -13.86 -16.77 -5.43
C PRO A 25 -15.20 -17.53 -5.51
N PRO A 26 -15.85 -17.79 -4.37
CA PRO A 26 -17.16 -18.43 -4.36
C PRO A 26 -18.24 -17.55 -4.96
N GLU A 27 -19.33 -18.15 -5.44
CA GLU A 27 -20.47 -17.44 -6.04
C GLU A 27 -21.06 -16.39 -5.09
N GLU A 28 -21.11 -16.70 -3.79
CA GLU A 28 -21.61 -15.79 -2.76
C GLU A 28 -20.86 -14.44 -2.75
N MET A 29 -19.55 -14.45 -2.96
CA MET A 29 -18.77 -13.22 -3.08
C MET A 29 -19.26 -12.34 -4.24
N HIS A 30 -19.56 -12.95 -5.38
CA HIS A 30 -20.05 -12.21 -6.54
C HIS A 30 -21.43 -11.61 -6.29
N ILE A 31 -22.33 -12.35 -5.65
CA ILE A 31 -23.69 -11.89 -5.29
C ILE A 31 -23.62 -10.69 -4.32
N GLN A 32 -22.80 -10.80 -3.27
CA GLN A 32 -22.62 -9.72 -2.29
C GLN A 32 -21.99 -8.47 -2.92
N PHE A 33 -20.97 -8.66 -3.77
CA PHE A 33 -20.35 -7.54 -4.48
C PHE A 33 -21.35 -6.82 -5.40
N GLU A 34 -22.16 -7.55 -6.17
CA GLU A 34 -23.16 -6.99 -7.09
C GLU A 34 -24.25 -6.24 -6.35
N ALA A 35 -24.69 -6.75 -5.21
CA ALA A 35 -25.64 -6.08 -4.35
C ALA A 35 -25.08 -4.76 -3.77
N ALA A 36 -23.81 -4.74 -3.36
CA ALA A 36 -23.14 -3.54 -2.89
C ALA A 36 -22.88 -2.55 -4.04
N LEU A 37 -22.44 -3.03 -5.20
CA LEU A 37 -22.22 -2.21 -6.39
C LEU A 37 -23.50 -1.46 -6.81
N ALA A 38 -24.65 -2.11 -6.75
CA ALA A 38 -25.93 -1.45 -7.06
C ALA A 38 -26.22 -0.28 -6.11
N LYS A 39 -25.90 -0.43 -4.81
CA LYS A 39 -26.04 0.64 -3.80
C LYS A 39 -25.04 1.78 -4.05
N VAL A 40 -23.79 1.46 -4.36
CA VAL A 40 -22.75 2.45 -4.67
C VAL A 40 -23.14 3.22 -5.93
N LYS A 41 -23.60 2.54 -6.99
CA LYS A 41 -24.09 3.21 -8.22
C LYS A 41 -25.27 4.15 -7.97
N ALA A 42 -26.14 3.85 -7.03
CA ALA A 42 -27.25 4.75 -6.65
C ALA A 42 -26.80 5.99 -5.85
N ALA A 43 -25.54 6.00 -5.36
CA ALA A 43 -24.96 7.11 -4.60
C ALA A 43 -24.00 7.99 -5.43
N LEU A 44 -23.79 7.68 -6.72
CA LEU A 44 -22.87 8.41 -7.59
C LEU A 44 -23.23 9.90 -7.72
N GLY A 45 -22.22 10.72 -7.93
CA GLY A 45 -22.35 12.17 -8.13
C GLY A 45 -22.70 12.96 -6.86
N ARG A 46 -22.73 12.33 -5.70
CA ARG A 46 -22.99 13.03 -4.42
C ARG A 46 -21.80 13.88 -4.02
N GLU A 47 -22.09 14.95 -3.31
CA GLU A 47 -21.08 15.78 -2.68
C GLU A 47 -20.62 15.15 -1.36
N HIS A 48 -19.30 15.10 -1.17
CA HIS A 48 -18.64 14.58 0.01
C HIS A 48 -17.84 15.69 0.71
N ALA A 49 -18.16 15.92 1.98
CA ALA A 49 -17.42 16.86 2.81
C ALA A 49 -16.08 16.28 3.26
N MET A 50 -15.11 17.11 3.58
CA MET A 50 -14.01 16.75 4.49
C MET A 50 -14.57 16.46 5.89
N ILE A 51 -13.79 15.82 6.75
CA ILE A 51 -14.16 15.61 8.15
C ILE A 51 -13.07 16.25 9.02
N ILE A 52 -13.39 17.38 9.62
CA ILE A 52 -12.50 18.12 10.52
C ILE A 52 -13.15 18.23 11.88
N ASN A 53 -12.43 17.86 12.92
CA ASN A 53 -12.94 17.87 14.30
C ASN A 53 -14.27 17.08 14.48
N GLY A 54 -14.38 15.93 13.80
CA GLY A 54 -15.56 15.07 13.83
C GLY A 54 -16.77 15.58 13.04
N LYS A 55 -16.67 16.74 12.38
CA LYS A 55 -17.76 17.42 11.65
C LYS A 55 -17.48 17.46 10.17
N ASP A 56 -18.55 17.48 9.39
CA ASP A 56 -18.49 17.72 7.95
C ASP A 56 -18.04 19.16 7.70
N HIS A 57 -17.03 19.33 6.84
CA HIS A 57 -16.41 20.61 6.49
C HIS A 57 -16.39 20.77 4.96
N TYR A 58 -16.78 21.94 4.49
CA TYR A 58 -16.94 22.24 3.06
C TYR A 58 -16.03 23.40 2.66
N SER A 59 -15.30 23.23 1.54
CA SER A 59 -14.50 24.28 0.92
C SER A 59 -15.28 25.05 -0.15
N ALA A 60 -14.79 26.23 -0.51
CA ALA A 60 -15.39 27.05 -1.57
C ALA A 60 -15.30 26.39 -2.95
N GLU A 61 -14.18 25.75 -3.25
CA GLU A 61 -13.97 25.02 -4.51
C GLU A 61 -14.12 23.51 -4.32
N LYS A 62 -14.49 22.85 -5.40
CA LYS A 62 -14.71 21.40 -5.44
C LYS A 62 -14.02 20.79 -6.65
N PHE A 63 -13.83 19.48 -6.63
CA PHE A 63 -13.39 18.72 -7.80
C PHE A 63 -14.23 17.45 -7.95
N GLU A 64 -14.27 16.94 -9.16
CA GLU A 64 -14.97 15.71 -9.49
C GLU A 64 -14.01 14.54 -9.47
N ASP A 65 -14.39 13.47 -8.80
CA ASP A 65 -13.79 12.16 -8.92
C ASP A 65 -14.53 11.39 -10.01
N ARG A 66 -13.82 10.92 -11.03
CA ARG A 66 -14.37 10.26 -12.21
C ARG A 66 -13.85 8.85 -12.36
N SER A 67 -14.73 7.96 -12.84
CA SER A 67 -14.35 6.57 -13.07
C SER A 67 -13.30 6.46 -14.19
N PRO A 68 -12.15 5.79 -13.95
CA PRO A 68 -11.17 5.53 -15.01
C PRO A 68 -11.67 4.55 -16.08
N ALA A 69 -12.71 3.77 -15.78
CA ALA A 69 -13.34 2.88 -16.75
C ALA A 69 -14.32 3.60 -17.69
N ASN A 70 -14.92 4.70 -17.22
CA ASN A 70 -15.79 5.55 -18.02
C ASN A 70 -15.73 6.99 -17.48
N ASN A 71 -14.98 7.84 -18.14
CA ASN A 71 -14.73 9.23 -17.74
C ASN A 71 -16.00 10.12 -17.75
N ASP A 72 -17.10 9.66 -18.34
CA ASP A 72 -18.40 10.35 -18.29
C ASP A 72 -19.09 10.14 -16.94
N VAL A 73 -18.66 9.14 -16.15
CA VAL A 73 -19.25 8.80 -14.85
C VAL A 73 -18.54 9.56 -13.74
N ILE A 74 -19.26 10.48 -13.10
CA ILE A 74 -18.83 11.16 -11.89
C ILE A 74 -19.12 10.26 -10.70
N LEU A 75 -18.09 9.80 -10.00
CA LEU A 75 -18.19 8.97 -8.80
C LEU A 75 -18.67 9.79 -7.61
N GLY A 76 -18.05 10.95 -7.41
CA GLY A 76 -18.39 11.88 -6.34
C GLY A 76 -17.84 13.28 -6.60
N ILE A 77 -18.33 14.26 -5.83
CA ILE A 77 -17.86 15.64 -5.82
C ILE A 77 -17.19 15.89 -4.47
N PHE A 78 -15.90 16.20 -4.48
CA PHE A 78 -15.09 16.36 -3.28
C PHE A 78 -14.62 17.79 -3.10
N GLN A 79 -14.26 18.15 -1.86
CA GLN A 79 -13.82 19.48 -1.50
C GLN A 79 -12.37 19.70 -1.97
N LYS A 80 -12.10 20.83 -2.63
CA LYS A 80 -10.76 21.26 -3.02
C LYS A 80 -10.17 22.11 -1.90
N GLY A 81 -9.70 21.44 -0.86
CA GLY A 81 -9.17 22.06 0.34
C GLY A 81 -7.95 22.93 0.10
N THR A 82 -7.80 23.90 0.94
CA THR A 82 -6.78 24.96 0.92
C THR A 82 -5.76 24.76 2.05
N ALA A 83 -4.75 25.63 2.13
CA ALA A 83 -3.84 25.70 3.26
C ALA A 83 -4.57 26.01 4.58
N GLN A 84 -5.63 26.85 4.54
CA GLN A 84 -6.44 27.14 5.72
C GLN A 84 -7.17 25.90 6.23
N ASP A 85 -7.72 25.07 5.34
CA ASP A 85 -8.37 23.80 5.74
C ASP A 85 -7.36 22.84 6.39
N ALA A 86 -6.11 22.83 5.91
CA ALA A 86 -5.03 22.08 6.53
C ALA A 86 -4.73 22.59 7.95
N ASP A 87 -4.62 23.89 8.13
CA ASP A 87 -4.37 24.53 9.43
C ASP A 87 -5.51 24.24 10.42
N GLU A 88 -6.77 24.29 9.99
CA GLU A 88 -7.93 23.95 10.83
C GLU A 88 -7.91 22.47 11.24
N ALA A 89 -7.57 21.55 10.34
CA ALA A 89 -7.44 20.13 10.64
C ALA A 89 -6.28 19.86 11.63
N LEU A 90 -5.14 20.54 11.45
CA LEU A 90 -3.99 20.44 12.35
C LEU A 90 -4.31 20.99 13.74
N ALA A 91 -5.01 22.12 13.82
CA ALA A 91 -5.45 22.70 15.09
C ALA A 91 -6.41 21.75 15.84
N ALA A 92 -7.35 21.14 15.12
CA ALA A 92 -8.25 20.12 15.67
C ALA A 92 -7.48 18.89 16.19
N ALA A 93 -6.55 18.37 15.40
CA ALA A 93 -5.69 17.23 15.76
C ALA A 93 -4.83 17.53 16.99
N ARG A 94 -4.22 18.72 17.06
CA ARG A 94 -3.42 19.16 18.21
C ARG A 94 -4.24 19.27 19.48
N LYS A 95 -5.44 19.84 19.38
CA LYS A 95 -6.37 19.92 20.52
C LYS A 95 -6.76 18.53 21.02
N ALA A 96 -7.12 17.63 20.12
CA ALA A 96 -7.52 16.26 20.46
C ALA A 96 -6.35 15.45 21.05
N PHE A 97 -5.11 15.71 20.64
CA PHE A 97 -3.93 15.01 21.13
C PHE A 97 -3.78 15.07 22.64
N GLN A 98 -4.14 16.16 23.27
CA GLN A 98 -4.06 16.34 24.74
C GLN A 98 -4.87 15.27 25.50
N GLY A 99 -6.05 14.93 25.02
CA GLY A 99 -6.88 13.86 25.60
C GLY A 99 -6.49 12.47 25.07
N TRP A 100 -6.35 12.35 23.74
CA TRP A 100 -6.11 11.07 23.08
C TRP A 100 -4.80 10.40 23.51
N SER A 101 -3.71 11.14 23.65
CA SER A 101 -2.42 10.61 24.12
C SER A 101 -2.44 10.06 25.54
N HIS A 102 -3.40 10.51 26.37
CA HIS A 102 -3.61 10.04 27.74
C HIS A 102 -4.69 8.94 27.85
N THR A 103 -5.44 8.70 26.78
CA THR A 103 -6.35 7.54 26.71
C THR A 103 -5.54 6.26 26.83
N SER A 104 -5.99 5.31 27.67
CA SER A 104 -5.26 4.04 27.85
C SER A 104 -5.08 3.32 26.51
N TRP A 105 -3.97 2.62 26.33
CA TRP A 105 -3.74 1.89 25.09
C TRP A 105 -4.81 0.79 24.88
N GLN A 106 -5.36 0.22 25.95
CA GLN A 106 -6.45 -0.75 25.89
C GLN A 106 -7.71 -0.14 25.27
N GLU A 107 -8.05 1.09 25.63
CA GLU A 107 -9.22 1.78 25.06
C GLU A 107 -8.98 2.15 23.59
N ARG A 108 -7.76 2.60 23.23
CA ARG A 108 -7.41 2.83 21.82
C ARG A 108 -7.53 1.56 21.00
N VAL A 109 -7.02 0.44 21.52
CA VAL A 109 -7.16 -0.90 20.90
C VAL A 109 -8.63 -1.26 20.71
N ARG A 110 -9.47 -1.09 21.75
CA ARG A 110 -10.91 -1.39 21.67
C ARG A 110 -11.60 -0.62 20.55
N LEU A 111 -11.33 0.68 20.43
CA LEU A 111 -11.91 1.53 19.39
C LEU A 111 -11.44 1.13 17.98
N LEU A 112 -10.15 0.84 17.81
CA LEU A 112 -9.62 0.47 16.51
C LEU A 112 -10.06 -0.94 16.07
N ARG A 113 -10.22 -1.90 17.00
CA ARG A 113 -10.83 -3.20 16.68
C ARG A 113 -12.29 -3.04 16.24
N LYS A 114 -13.04 -2.11 16.86
CA LYS A 114 -14.40 -1.79 16.42
C LYS A 114 -14.40 -1.18 15.01
N ALA A 115 -13.48 -0.27 14.70
CA ALA A 115 -13.34 0.28 13.35
C ALA A 115 -13.03 -0.81 12.30
N ALA A 116 -12.14 -1.77 12.63
CA ALA A 116 -11.85 -2.91 11.77
C ALA A 116 -13.09 -3.80 11.52
N ALA A 117 -13.92 -4.03 12.56
CA ALA A 117 -15.17 -4.77 12.41
C ALA A 117 -16.17 -4.05 11.49
N LEU A 118 -16.29 -2.74 11.60
CA LEU A 118 -17.13 -1.92 10.71
C LEU A 118 -16.64 -1.95 9.26
N MET A 119 -15.32 -2.03 9.04
CA MET A 119 -14.77 -2.24 7.69
C MET A 119 -15.15 -3.61 7.12
N ASP A 120 -15.11 -4.68 7.94
CA ASP A 120 -15.57 -6.01 7.49
C ASP A 120 -17.06 -6.01 7.15
N GLU A 121 -17.91 -5.38 7.96
CA GLU A 121 -19.34 -5.25 7.70
C GLU A 121 -19.63 -4.51 6.39
N ARG A 122 -18.78 -3.53 6.05
CA ARG A 122 -18.87 -2.73 4.82
C ARG A 122 -17.92 -3.20 3.71
N LEU A 123 -17.33 -4.40 3.82
CA LEU A 123 -16.31 -4.94 2.92
C LEU A 123 -16.68 -4.76 1.43
N TYR A 124 -17.88 -5.16 1.05
CA TYR A 124 -18.31 -5.12 -0.35
C TYR A 124 -18.62 -3.70 -0.83
N GLU A 125 -19.07 -2.80 0.05
CA GLU A 125 -19.26 -1.39 -0.26
C GLU A 125 -17.91 -0.72 -0.60
N PHE A 126 -16.91 -0.87 0.29
CA PHE A 126 -15.56 -0.40 0.03
C PHE A 126 -14.99 -0.97 -1.26
N ALA A 127 -15.13 -2.29 -1.46
CA ALA A 127 -14.59 -2.94 -2.66
C ALA A 127 -15.25 -2.45 -3.95
N ALA A 128 -16.56 -2.18 -3.94
CA ALA A 128 -17.26 -1.60 -5.08
C ALA A 128 -16.77 -0.18 -5.39
N VAL A 129 -16.56 0.64 -4.36
CA VAL A 129 -15.97 1.98 -4.51
C VAL A 129 -14.56 1.87 -5.08
N ILE A 130 -13.69 1.05 -4.51
CA ILE A 130 -12.31 0.85 -4.98
C ILE A 130 -12.25 0.36 -6.43
N ALA A 131 -13.12 -0.58 -6.80
CA ALA A 131 -13.18 -1.06 -8.18
C ALA A 131 -13.53 0.08 -9.16
N MET A 132 -14.43 0.96 -8.79
CA MET A 132 -14.85 2.10 -9.61
C MET A 132 -13.85 3.27 -9.58
N GLU A 133 -13.20 3.54 -8.45
CA GLU A 133 -12.25 4.66 -8.25
C GLU A 133 -10.87 4.38 -8.86
N VAL A 134 -10.37 3.13 -8.68
CA VAL A 134 -8.99 2.76 -9.04
C VAL A 134 -8.91 1.96 -10.35
N GLY A 135 -9.97 1.25 -10.70
CA GLY A 135 -9.95 0.27 -11.78
C GLY A 135 -9.52 -1.14 -11.35
N LYS A 136 -9.50 -1.45 -10.05
CA LYS A 136 -9.19 -2.79 -9.51
C LYS A 136 -10.30 -3.77 -9.84
N ASN A 137 -9.94 -5.00 -10.22
CA ASN A 137 -10.94 -6.06 -10.29
C ASN A 137 -11.52 -6.38 -8.90
N ARG A 138 -12.66 -7.08 -8.88
CA ARG A 138 -13.40 -7.36 -7.64
C ARG A 138 -12.55 -7.97 -6.53
N VAL A 139 -11.70 -8.92 -6.87
CA VAL A 139 -10.91 -9.68 -5.90
C VAL A 139 -9.78 -8.84 -5.31
N GLU A 140 -9.10 -8.06 -6.14
CA GLU A 140 -8.06 -7.13 -5.67
C GLU A 140 -8.66 -5.97 -4.85
N ALA A 141 -9.85 -5.50 -5.20
CA ALA A 141 -10.56 -4.48 -4.42
C ALA A 141 -10.96 -5.01 -3.04
N LEU A 142 -11.52 -6.22 -2.96
CA LEU A 142 -11.81 -6.89 -1.69
C LEU A 142 -10.54 -7.14 -0.86
N GLY A 143 -9.44 -7.52 -1.52
CA GLY A 143 -8.14 -7.72 -0.87
C GLY A 143 -7.62 -6.48 -0.18
N ASP A 144 -7.73 -5.31 -0.80
CA ASP A 144 -7.31 -4.02 -0.23
C ASP A 144 -8.07 -3.69 1.08
N VAL A 145 -9.38 -3.94 1.12
CA VAL A 145 -10.19 -3.72 2.31
C VAL A 145 -9.85 -4.72 3.42
N ALA A 146 -9.78 -6.00 3.08
CA ALA A 146 -9.46 -7.06 4.05
C ALA A 146 -8.06 -6.86 4.67
N GLU A 147 -7.07 -6.48 3.85
CA GLU A 147 -5.73 -6.12 4.32
C GLU A 147 -5.78 -4.93 5.28
N THR A 148 -6.60 -3.92 4.98
CA THR A 148 -6.76 -2.74 5.85
C THR A 148 -7.31 -3.13 7.22
N ALA A 149 -8.37 -3.90 7.28
CA ALA A 149 -8.94 -4.37 8.54
C ALA A 149 -7.94 -5.21 9.33
N ASP A 150 -7.15 -6.04 8.65
CA ASP A 150 -6.10 -6.83 9.30
C ASP A 150 -4.89 -5.98 9.74
N LEU A 151 -4.55 -4.89 9.04
CA LEU A 151 -3.56 -3.91 9.51
C LEU A 151 -3.99 -3.22 10.81
N PHE A 152 -5.27 -2.87 10.95
CA PHE A 152 -5.84 -2.35 12.20
C PHE A 152 -5.72 -3.37 13.33
N ARG A 153 -6.12 -4.63 13.08
CA ARG A 153 -6.03 -5.71 14.07
C ARG A 153 -4.59 -5.98 14.48
N TYR A 154 -3.70 -6.08 13.51
CA TYR A 154 -2.29 -6.35 13.79
C TYR A 154 -1.63 -5.22 14.58
N ALA A 155 -1.94 -3.96 14.30
CA ALA A 155 -1.48 -2.83 15.10
C ALA A 155 -1.98 -2.96 16.56
N CYS A 156 -3.24 -3.36 16.77
CA CYS A 156 -3.78 -3.67 18.10
C CYS A 156 -3.03 -4.83 18.77
N ASP A 157 -2.82 -5.94 18.07
CA ASP A 157 -2.08 -7.11 18.57
C ASP A 157 -0.66 -6.74 19.01
N ARG A 158 -0.01 -5.86 18.26
CA ARG A 158 1.34 -5.37 18.63
C ARG A 158 1.33 -4.53 19.91
N MET A 159 0.33 -3.66 20.09
CA MET A 159 0.17 -2.91 21.35
C MET A 159 -0.05 -3.85 22.54
N GLU A 160 -0.94 -4.84 22.40
CA GLU A 160 -1.24 -5.82 23.45
C GLU A 160 -0.02 -6.68 23.78
N THR A 161 0.63 -7.27 22.76
CA THR A 161 1.78 -8.16 22.94
C THR A 161 2.98 -7.45 23.56
N SER A 162 3.13 -6.15 23.29
CA SER A 162 4.21 -5.32 23.85
C SER A 162 3.78 -4.59 25.13
N ASN A 163 2.64 -4.94 25.74
CA ASN A 163 2.11 -4.28 26.95
C ASN A 163 2.15 -2.75 26.84
N GLY A 164 1.67 -2.19 25.73
CA GLY A 164 1.67 -0.76 25.49
C GLY A 164 3.07 -0.15 25.34
N TYR A 165 4.09 -0.96 25.08
CA TYR A 165 5.51 -0.55 25.01
C TYR A 165 6.02 0.11 26.30
N VAL A 166 5.70 -0.52 27.44
CA VAL A 166 6.19 -0.16 28.76
C VAL A 166 7.03 -1.32 29.29
N TYR A 167 8.30 -1.08 29.54
CA TYR A 167 9.25 -2.10 29.99
C TYR A 167 9.96 -1.68 31.27
N GLU A 168 10.02 -2.58 32.25
CA GLU A 168 10.87 -2.41 33.42
C GLU A 168 12.35 -2.62 33.03
N MET A 169 13.20 -1.72 33.49
CA MET A 169 14.64 -1.73 33.22
C MET A 169 15.42 -2.25 34.45
N GLY A 170 16.71 -2.50 34.25
CA GLY A 170 17.58 -2.94 35.33
C GLY A 170 17.69 -1.95 36.49
N GLN A 171 18.13 -2.44 37.64
CA GLN A 171 18.36 -1.64 38.85
C GLN A 171 19.67 -0.84 38.75
N ASP A 172 19.64 0.38 39.22
CA ASP A 172 20.82 1.20 39.44
C ASP A 172 21.58 0.68 40.69
N PRO A 173 22.91 0.44 40.61
CA PRO A 173 23.69 -0.10 41.74
C PRO A 173 24.01 0.94 42.82
N LEU A 174 23.05 1.78 43.21
CA LEU A 174 23.20 2.81 44.26
C LEU A 174 23.09 2.20 45.64
N SER A 175 24.15 2.29 46.45
CA SER A 175 24.13 1.82 47.83
C SER A 175 23.22 2.69 48.72
N GLY A 176 22.31 2.05 49.49
CA GLY A 176 21.36 2.73 50.36
C GLY A 176 20.13 3.34 49.67
N TYR A 177 19.95 3.06 48.39
CA TYR A 177 18.82 3.51 47.59
C TYR A 177 18.22 2.37 46.76
N LYS A 178 16.94 2.45 46.49
CA LYS A 178 16.21 1.61 45.54
C LYS A 178 15.79 2.47 44.37
N ALA A 179 16.25 2.12 43.17
CA ALA A 179 15.83 2.75 41.94
C ALA A 179 14.77 1.87 41.23
N THR A 180 13.76 2.51 40.63
CA THR A 180 12.80 1.87 39.76
C THR A 180 12.89 2.57 38.42
N ASN A 181 13.26 1.81 37.40
CA ASN A 181 13.55 2.32 36.07
C ASN A 181 12.59 1.71 35.05
N PHE A 182 12.00 2.55 34.22
CA PHE A 182 11.12 2.12 33.12
C PHE A 182 11.47 2.81 31.81
N SER A 183 11.35 2.08 30.72
CA SER A 183 11.27 2.60 29.37
C SER A 183 9.81 2.70 28.95
N PHE A 184 9.41 3.87 28.46
CA PHE A 184 8.09 4.15 27.91
C PHE A 184 8.23 4.62 26.47
N LEU A 185 7.58 3.98 25.51
CA LEU A 185 7.38 4.59 24.20
C LEU A 185 6.12 5.47 24.23
N ARG A 186 6.26 6.72 23.79
CA ARG A 186 5.23 7.74 23.81
C ARG A 186 4.96 8.31 22.42
N PRO A 187 3.70 8.69 22.11
CA PRO A 187 3.37 9.29 20.82
C PRO A 187 4.12 10.61 20.60
N TYR A 188 4.45 10.89 19.35
CA TYR A 188 5.07 12.16 18.96
C TYR A 188 4.10 13.35 19.01
N GLY A 189 2.84 13.17 18.55
CA GLY A 189 1.88 14.27 18.45
C GLY A 189 0.92 14.14 17.28
N VAL A 190 0.83 15.18 16.47
CA VAL A 190 0.04 15.19 15.24
C VAL A 190 0.81 14.50 14.12
N TRP A 191 0.18 13.52 13.49
CA TRP A 191 0.75 12.73 12.41
C TRP A 191 0.04 13.00 11.09
N ALA A 192 0.79 13.39 10.06
CA ALA A 192 0.26 13.51 8.71
C ALA A 192 0.37 12.15 7.98
N VAL A 193 -0.70 11.73 7.33
CA VAL A 193 -0.72 10.56 6.44
C VAL A 193 -1.07 11.03 5.03
N VAL A 194 -0.14 10.86 4.09
CA VAL A 194 -0.34 11.20 2.68
C VAL A 194 -0.30 9.92 1.87
N SER A 195 -1.45 9.51 1.35
CA SER A 195 -1.63 8.20 0.74
C SER A 195 -1.78 8.25 -0.78
N PRO A 196 -1.39 7.16 -1.48
CA PRO A 196 -1.45 7.05 -2.93
C PRO A 196 -2.82 6.57 -3.41
N PHE A 197 -3.00 6.52 -4.74
CA PHE A 197 -4.25 6.08 -5.36
C PHE A 197 -4.37 4.56 -5.49
N ASN A 198 -3.26 3.83 -5.57
CA ASN A 198 -3.28 2.42 -6.00
C ASN A 198 -3.76 1.42 -4.93
N PHE A 199 -3.56 1.72 -3.66
CA PHE A 199 -4.12 1.01 -2.51
C PHE A 199 -4.76 2.03 -1.55
N PRO A 200 -5.88 2.63 -1.96
CA PRO A 200 -6.45 3.76 -1.23
C PRO A 200 -6.99 3.38 0.15
N CYS A 201 -7.28 2.11 0.38
CA CYS A 201 -7.72 1.60 1.67
C CYS A 201 -6.52 1.25 2.56
N ALA A 202 -5.66 0.31 2.15
CA ALA A 202 -4.58 -0.21 2.99
C ALA A 202 -3.50 0.84 3.29
N LEU A 203 -3.11 1.65 2.30
CA LEU A 203 -2.07 2.67 2.48
C LEU A 203 -2.58 3.98 3.09
N SER A 204 -3.90 4.11 3.25
CA SER A 204 -4.52 5.13 4.10
C SER A 204 -4.74 4.61 5.52
N GLY A 205 -5.40 3.46 5.64
CA GLY A 205 -5.83 2.89 6.90
C GLY A 205 -4.68 2.35 7.74
N GLY A 206 -3.73 1.63 7.16
CA GLY A 206 -2.61 1.02 7.89
C GLY A 206 -1.76 2.03 8.65
N PRO A 207 -1.20 3.06 7.98
CA PRO A 207 -0.47 4.14 8.67
C PRO A 207 -1.32 4.90 9.69
N ALA A 208 -2.60 5.15 9.37
CA ALA A 208 -3.52 5.81 10.31
C ALA A 208 -3.76 4.96 11.56
N ALA A 209 -3.97 3.65 11.40
CA ALA A 209 -4.12 2.73 12.54
C ALA A 209 -2.88 2.69 13.42
N ALA A 210 -1.67 2.62 12.81
CA ALA A 210 -0.42 2.63 13.55
C ALA A 210 -0.22 3.92 14.35
N ALA A 211 -0.50 5.08 13.75
CA ALA A 211 -0.43 6.38 14.43
C ALA A 211 -1.46 6.48 15.56
N LEU A 212 -2.72 6.11 15.32
CA LEU A 212 -3.80 6.21 16.29
C LEU A 212 -3.60 5.27 17.47
N VAL A 213 -3.27 4.00 17.26
CA VAL A 213 -3.12 3.02 18.34
C VAL A 213 -1.98 3.39 19.27
N THR A 214 -0.91 4.00 18.74
CA THR A 214 0.22 4.49 19.51
C THR A 214 -0.06 5.78 20.28
N GLY A 215 -1.23 6.43 20.02
CA GLY A 215 -1.70 7.62 20.73
C GLY A 215 -1.44 8.94 20.02
N ASN A 216 -0.96 8.91 18.77
CA ASN A 216 -0.91 10.10 17.91
C ASN A 216 -2.31 10.44 17.39
N THR A 217 -2.53 11.69 17.03
CA THR A 217 -3.69 12.12 16.25
C THR A 217 -3.30 12.19 14.77
N VAL A 218 -4.27 12.09 13.87
CA VAL A 218 -4.03 11.94 12.44
C VAL A 218 -4.74 13.01 11.63
N VAL A 219 -4.02 13.59 10.66
CA VAL A 219 -4.58 14.30 9.52
C VAL A 219 -4.23 13.51 8.26
N ILE A 220 -5.24 12.94 7.59
CA ILE A 220 -5.03 12.18 6.36
C ILE A 220 -5.40 13.00 5.14
N LYS A 221 -4.51 12.96 4.13
CA LYS A 221 -4.73 13.47 2.79
C LYS A 221 -4.61 12.33 1.78
N PRO A 222 -5.71 11.79 1.25
CA PRO A 222 -5.67 10.80 0.17
C PRO A 222 -5.20 11.40 -1.15
N ALA A 223 -4.86 10.55 -2.11
CA ALA A 223 -4.71 10.97 -3.49
C ALA A 223 -6.02 11.60 -4.00
N SER A 224 -5.91 12.58 -4.90
CA SER A 224 -7.08 13.24 -5.47
C SER A 224 -7.89 12.32 -6.41
N ASP A 225 -7.25 11.26 -6.90
CA ASP A 225 -7.89 10.26 -7.78
C ASP A 225 -8.68 9.20 -7.00
N THR A 226 -8.58 9.16 -5.65
CA THR A 226 -9.23 8.12 -4.82
C THR A 226 -9.64 8.66 -3.44
N PRO A 227 -10.41 9.74 -3.37
CA PRO A 227 -10.80 10.36 -2.11
C PRO A 227 -11.90 9.59 -1.37
N TRP A 228 -12.80 8.90 -2.10
CA TRP A 228 -13.99 8.26 -1.52
C TRP A 228 -13.63 7.11 -0.58
N THR A 229 -12.72 6.25 -0.99
CA THR A 229 -12.26 5.13 -0.15
C THR A 229 -11.75 5.60 1.21
N SER A 230 -10.92 6.65 1.27
CA SER A 230 -10.42 7.20 2.55
C SER A 230 -11.52 7.86 3.38
N ARG A 231 -12.56 8.43 2.74
CA ARG A 231 -13.73 8.94 3.45
C ARG A 231 -14.50 7.82 4.15
N LEU A 232 -14.65 6.65 3.52
CA LEU A 232 -15.28 5.49 4.16
C LEU A 232 -14.53 5.03 5.40
N ILE A 233 -13.18 5.08 5.39
CA ILE A 233 -12.34 4.82 6.58
C ILE A 233 -12.67 5.83 7.69
N ALA A 234 -12.75 7.12 7.35
CA ALA A 234 -13.07 8.17 8.31
C ALA A 234 -14.46 7.98 8.93
N GLU A 235 -15.43 7.52 8.16
CA GLU A 235 -16.77 7.18 8.65
C GLU A 235 -16.73 6.00 9.62
N CYS A 236 -16.01 4.93 9.31
CA CYS A 236 -15.83 3.79 10.22
C CYS A 236 -15.16 4.20 11.55
N LEU A 237 -14.15 5.06 11.50
CA LEU A 237 -13.48 5.57 12.70
C LEU A 237 -14.40 6.45 13.56
N ARG A 238 -15.19 7.31 12.92
CA ARG A 238 -16.20 8.14 13.60
C ARG A 238 -17.29 7.27 14.26
N GLU A 239 -17.81 6.26 13.55
CA GLU A 239 -18.82 5.33 14.06
C GLU A 239 -18.26 4.40 15.15
N ALA A 240 -16.99 4.06 15.10
CA ALA A 240 -16.30 3.34 16.17
C ALA A 240 -16.25 4.13 17.48
N GLY A 241 -16.39 5.46 17.41
CA GLY A 241 -16.43 6.37 18.55
C GLY A 241 -15.09 7.01 18.86
N LEU A 242 -14.22 7.21 17.85
CA LEU A 242 -13.01 8.00 18.06
C LEU A 242 -13.38 9.42 18.52
N PRO A 243 -12.62 10.02 19.44
CA PRO A 243 -12.84 11.41 19.86
C PRO A 243 -12.73 12.38 18.67
N GLU A 244 -13.55 13.44 18.71
CA GLU A 244 -13.49 14.50 17.71
C GLU A 244 -12.07 15.06 17.59
N GLY A 245 -11.58 15.21 16.36
CA GLY A 245 -10.23 15.69 16.06
C GLY A 245 -9.11 14.66 16.19
N ALA A 246 -9.34 13.46 16.75
CA ALA A 246 -8.30 12.42 16.79
C ALA A 246 -7.95 11.92 15.38
N PHE A 247 -8.91 11.93 14.46
CA PHE A 247 -8.72 11.66 13.06
C PHE A 247 -9.43 12.73 12.22
N ASN A 248 -8.70 13.33 11.27
CA ASN A 248 -9.22 14.35 10.36
C ASN A 248 -8.94 13.94 8.92
N TYR A 249 -9.96 14.01 8.08
CA TYR A 249 -9.89 13.66 6.67
C TYR A 249 -10.02 14.92 5.82
N VAL A 250 -8.99 15.23 5.03
CA VAL A 250 -8.93 16.42 4.18
C VAL A 250 -8.59 16.04 2.73
N THR A 251 -9.27 16.67 1.78
CA THR A 251 -9.07 16.48 0.34
C THR A 251 -8.59 17.75 -0.33
N GLY A 252 -7.76 17.61 -1.36
CA GLY A 252 -7.23 18.77 -2.10
C GLY A 252 -5.92 18.46 -2.81
N PRO A 253 -5.40 19.42 -3.61
CA PRO A 253 -4.16 19.24 -4.36
C PRO A 253 -2.95 19.04 -3.45
N GLY A 254 -2.00 18.20 -3.90
CA GLY A 254 -0.72 17.99 -3.22
C GLY A 254 0.11 19.28 -3.12
N SER A 255 0.07 20.12 -4.16
CA SER A 255 0.83 21.37 -4.25
C SER A 255 0.35 22.50 -3.33
N THR A 256 -0.86 22.42 -2.79
CA THR A 256 -1.43 23.42 -1.88
C THR A 256 -1.67 22.82 -0.50
N LEU A 257 -2.74 22.05 -0.32
CA LEU A 257 -3.09 21.43 0.97
C LEU A 257 -2.00 20.43 1.43
N GLY A 258 -1.47 19.61 0.52
CA GLY A 258 -0.39 18.68 0.85
C GLY A 258 0.88 19.41 1.30
N GLN A 259 1.28 20.46 0.59
CA GLN A 259 2.46 21.25 0.94
C GLN A 259 2.26 21.98 2.29
N ALA A 260 1.06 22.49 2.57
CA ALA A 260 0.74 23.11 3.86
C ALA A 260 0.93 22.15 5.04
N LEU A 261 0.56 20.86 4.88
CA LEU A 261 0.82 19.83 5.90
C LEU A 261 2.33 19.60 6.11
N ILE A 262 3.12 19.57 5.02
CA ILE A 262 4.57 19.33 5.09
C ILE A 262 5.30 20.50 5.75
N ASP A 263 4.92 21.72 5.42
CA ASP A 263 5.57 22.97 5.89
C ASP A 263 5.17 23.29 7.34
N SER A 264 4.03 22.77 7.80
CA SER A 264 3.52 23.11 9.12
C SER A 264 4.43 22.60 10.26
N PRO A 265 4.80 23.48 11.22
CA PRO A 265 5.51 23.08 12.42
C PRO A 265 4.65 22.24 13.39
N GLU A 266 3.33 22.23 13.20
CA GLU A 266 2.39 21.46 14.03
C GLU A 266 2.39 19.96 13.72
N VAL A 267 2.89 19.55 12.57
CA VAL A 267 3.05 18.14 12.19
C VAL A 267 4.29 17.57 12.87
N ASN A 268 4.11 16.58 13.74
CA ASN A 268 5.18 15.95 14.52
C ASN A 268 5.78 14.72 13.86
N GLY A 269 5.10 14.13 12.88
CA GLY A 269 5.58 13.03 12.06
C GLY A 269 4.77 12.88 10.80
N ILE A 270 5.35 12.26 9.78
CA ILE A 270 4.70 12.05 8.48
C ILE A 270 4.90 10.62 8.00
N THR A 271 3.83 10.02 7.48
CA THR A 271 3.90 8.83 6.64
C THR A 271 3.41 9.18 5.23
N PHE A 272 4.25 8.92 4.26
CA PHE A 272 3.96 9.12 2.84
C PHE A 272 4.15 7.81 2.08
N THR A 273 3.23 7.49 1.20
CA THR A 273 3.41 6.46 0.18
C THR A 273 3.15 7.08 -1.19
N GLY A 274 4.09 6.88 -2.13
CA GLY A 274 3.99 7.43 -3.48
C GLY A 274 5.29 7.32 -4.28
N SER A 275 5.49 8.22 -5.25
CA SER A 275 6.68 8.22 -6.10
C SER A 275 7.95 8.60 -5.33
N PHE A 276 9.09 8.09 -5.81
CA PHE A 276 10.41 8.39 -5.25
C PHE A 276 10.70 9.90 -5.21
N ASP A 277 10.41 10.61 -6.31
CA ASP A 277 10.72 12.04 -6.41
C ASP A 277 9.94 12.87 -5.40
N VAL A 278 8.63 12.61 -5.26
CA VAL A 278 7.79 13.30 -4.27
C VAL A 278 8.19 12.92 -2.85
N GLY A 279 8.47 11.64 -2.58
CA GLY A 279 8.93 11.19 -1.27
C GLY A 279 10.24 11.86 -0.87
N MET A 280 11.21 11.96 -1.78
CA MET A 280 12.49 12.65 -1.52
C MET A 280 12.34 14.16 -1.39
N GLN A 281 11.38 14.77 -2.07
CA GLN A 281 11.05 16.18 -1.85
C GLN A 281 10.49 16.38 -0.43
N ILE A 282 9.50 15.59 -0.03
CA ILE A 282 8.93 15.61 1.33
C ILE A 282 10.03 15.42 2.37
N TYR A 283 10.93 14.46 2.19
CA TYR A 283 12.03 14.20 3.12
C TYR A 283 12.91 15.44 3.33
N ARG A 284 13.29 16.11 2.23
CA ARG A 284 14.11 17.32 2.27
C ARG A 284 13.38 18.49 2.92
N ASP A 285 12.11 18.72 2.55
CA ASP A 285 11.34 19.85 3.06
C ASP A 285 10.98 19.67 4.53
N PHE A 286 10.56 18.47 4.92
CA PHE A 286 10.22 18.14 6.30
C PHE A 286 11.43 18.20 7.24
N SER A 287 12.64 17.92 6.74
CA SER A 287 13.89 18.01 7.50
C SER A 287 14.34 19.45 7.81
N ARG A 288 13.78 20.48 7.12
CA ARG A 288 14.09 21.89 7.39
C ARG A 288 13.44 22.43 8.67
N GLY A 289 12.63 21.64 9.36
CA GLY A 289 12.00 22.02 10.61
C GLY A 289 13.02 22.34 11.70
N ARG A 290 12.57 22.98 12.78
CA ARG A 290 13.42 23.40 13.92
C ARG A 290 14.15 22.24 14.59
N TRP A 291 13.58 21.03 14.55
CA TRP A 291 14.13 19.79 15.09
C TRP A 291 13.81 18.61 14.18
N PRO A 292 14.56 17.50 14.28
CA PRO A 292 14.27 16.28 13.53
C PRO A 292 12.87 15.74 13.85
N ARG A 293 12.15 15.36 12.80
CA ARG A 293 10.82 14.75 12.88
C ARG A 293 10.81 13.41 12.15
N PRO A 294 10.14 12.36 12.67
CA PRO A 294 10.08 11.07 12.00
C PRO A 294 9.38 11.20 10.64
N THR A 295 10.01 10.58 9.64
CA THR A 295 9.55 10.59 8.26
C THR A 295 9.55 9.16 7.75
N ILE A 296 8.37 8.56 7.62
CA ILE A 296 8.18 7.20 7.12
C ILE A 296 7.76 7.33 5.66
N LEU A 297 8.65 6.93 4.75
CA LEU A 297 8.41 6.98 3.31
C LEU A 297 8.41 5.55 2.76
N GLU A 298 7.33 5.21 2.07
CA GLU A 298 7.21 4.02 1.24
C GLU A 298 7.09 4.47 -0.22
N MET A 299 8.11 4.15 -1.01
CA MET A 299 8.25 4.69 -2.36
C MET A 299 8.22 3.59 -3.41
N GLY A 300 8.54 3.94 -4.64
CA GLY A 300 8.47 3.05 -5.78
C GLY A 300 9.38 1.83 -5.72
N GLY A 301 9.26 0.98 -6.72
CA GLY A 301 10.06 -0.22 -6.91
C GLY A 301 10.36 -0.50 -8.39
N LYS A 302 11.46 -1.19 -8.64
CA LYS A 302 11.81 -1.75 -9.95
C LYS A 302 12.10 -3.24 -9.79
N ASN A 303 11.07 -3.96 -9.37
CA ASN A 303 11.19 -5.31 -8.84
C ASN A 303 11.50 -6.34 -9.91
N SER A 304 12.30 -7.33 -9.55
CA SER A 304 12.70 -8.41 -10.44
C SER A 304 12.22 -9.77 -9.97
N ALA A 305 11.85 -10.64 -10.92
CA ALA A 305 11.75 -12.06 -10.73
C ALA A 305 12.90 -12.75 -11.47
N ILE A 306 13.74 -13.49 -10.73
CA ILE A 306 14.82 -14.32 -11.29
C ILE A 306 14.29 -15.74 -11.48
N VAL A 307 14.50 -16.31 -12.67
CA VAL A 307 14.08 -17.67 -12.99
C VAL A 307 15.30 -18.50 -13.36
N SER A 308 15.65 -19.45 -12.46
CA SER A 308 16.71 -20.42 -12.66
C SER A 308 16.30 -21.50 -13.67
N ARG A 309 17.31 -22.13 -14.26
CA ARG A 309 17.13 -23.35 -15.09
C ARG A 309 16.48 -24.52 -14.36
N HIS A 310 16.48 -24.50 -13.01
CA HIS A 310 15.89 -25.52 -12.16
C HIS A 310 14.47 -25.16 -11.68
N ALA A 311 13.90 -24.05 -12.18
CA ALA A 311 12.58 -23.61 -11.79
C ALA A 311 11.46 -24.49 -12.34
N ASP A 312 10.37 -24.63 -11.58
CA ASP A 312 9.08 -25.04 -12.12
C ASP A 312 8.50 -23.89 -12.94
N LEU A 313 8.47 -24.05 -14.26
CA LEU A 313 8.13 -22.96 -15.19
C LEU A 313 6.64 -22.57 -15.15
N GLU A 314 5.73 -23.49 -14.83
CA GLU A 314 4.30 -23.16 -14.68
C GLU A 314 4.06 -22.33 -13.41
N THR A 315 4.70 -22.71 -12.30
CA THR A 315 4.70 -21.93 -11.07
C THR A 315 5.31 -20.55 -11.30
N ALA A 316 6.44 -20.45 -11.99
CA ALA A 316 7.11 -19.21 -12.31
C ALA A 316 6.25 -18.31 -13.22
N ALA A 317 5.72 -18.85 -14.32
CA ALA A 317 4.88 -18.11 -15.26
C ALA A 317 3.62 -17.55 -14.56
N THR A 318 2.97 -18.38 -13.74
CA THR A 318 1.78 -17.97 -12.97
C THR A 318 2.09 -16.83 -11.99
N GLY A 319 3.14 -16.97 -11.20
CA GLY A 319 3.54 -15.96 -10.20
C GLY A 319 3.99 -14.65 -10.86
N ILE A 320 4.74 -14.74 -11.94
CA ILE A 320 5.18 -13.57 -12.72
C ILE A 320 3.99 -12.84 -13.33
N LEU A 321 3.10 -13.54 -14.03
CA LEU A 321 1.92 -12.93 -14.65
C LEU A 321 1.08 -12.13 -13.65
N ARG A 322 0.80 -12.75 -12.50
CA ARG A 322 0.02 -12.11 -11.42
C ARG A 322 0.70 -10.88 -10.84
N SER A 323 2.02 -10.94 -10.69
CA SER A 323 2.78 -9.80 -10.17
C SER A 323 3.00 -8.70 -11.20
N ALA A 324 3.12 -9.04 -12.47
CA ALA A 324 3.34 -8.07 -13.54
C ALA A 324 2.07 -7.26 -13.85
N PHE A 325 0.92 -7.94 -13.88
CA PHE A 325 -0.30 -7.36 -14.45
C PHE A 325 -1.44 -7.17 -13.45
N GLY A 326 -1.37 -7.71 -12.24
CA GLY A 326 -2.32 -7.37 -11.17
C GLY A 326 -2.39 -5.86 -10.97
N LEU A 327 -3.58 -5.30 -10.84
CA LEU A 327 -3.84 -3.85 -10.78
C LEU A 327 -3.16 -3.09 -11.94
N GLN A 328 -3.16 -3.66 -13.14
CA GLN A 328 -2.58 -3.03 -14.32
C GLN A 328 -1.09 -2.62 -14.13
N GLY A 329 -0.33 -3.39 -13.34
CA GLY A 329 1.05 -3.08 -13.02
C GLY A 329 1.25 -1.85 -12.12
N GLN A 330 0.18 -1.25 -11.61
CA GLN A 330 0.21 -0.04 -10.76
C GLN A 330 0.45 -0.39 -9.28
N LYS A 331 1.39 -1.29 -9.03
CA LYS A 331 1.86 -1.67 -7.69
C LYS A 331 3.32 -1.31 -7.55
N CYS A 332 3.68 -0.72 -6.42
CA CYS A 332 5.10 -0.51 -6.09
C CYS A 332 5.88 -1.84 -6.09
N SER A 333 5.21 -2.96 -5.83
CA SER A 333 5.73 -4.32 -5.86
C SER A 333 5.57 -5.05 -7.21
N ALA A 334 5.01 -4.43 -8.26
CA ALA A 334 4.80 -5.10 -9.54
C ALA A 334 6.11 -5.69 -10.11
N CYS A 335 6.03 -6.88 -10.69
CA CYS A 335 7.15 -7.49 -11.40
C CYS A 335 7.37 -6.78 -12.73
N SER A 336 8.28 -5.82 -12.76
CA SER A 336 8.58 -5.03 -13.97
C SER A 336 9.81 -5.52 -14.74
N ARG A 337 10.61 -6.41 -14.11
CA ARG A 337 11.79 -7.04 -14.72
C ARG A 337 11.76 -8.54 -14.51
N ILE A 338 11.82 -9.30 -15.58
CA ILE A 338 11.85 -10.76 -15.60
C ILE A 338 13.24 -11.17 -16.09
N ILE A 339 14.02 -11.84 -15.25
CA ILE A 339 15.42 -12.19 -15.53
C ILE A 339 15.52 -13.70 -15.58
N VAL A 340 15.81 -14.26 -16.74
CA VAL A 340 15.66 -15.70 -17.02
C VAL A 340 16.97 -16.30 -17.50
N GLU A 341 17.41 -17.40 -16.88
CA GLU A 341 18.54 -18.17 -17.38
C GLU A 341 18.25 -18.72 -18.79
N GLU A 342 19.26 -18.64 -19.66
CA GLU A 342 19.15 -19.01 -21.08
C GLU A 342 18.53 -20.39 -21.36
N PRO A 343 18.83 -21.48 -20.62
CA PRO A 343 18.27 -22.80 -20.94
C PRO A 343 16.75 -22.91 -20.88
N VAL A 344 16.08 -22.05 -20.10
CA VAL A 344 14.62 -22.07 -19.89
C VAL A 344 13.91 -20.85 -20.46
N TYR A 345 14.67 -19.93 -21.06
CA TYR A 345 14.16 -18.65 -21.52
C TYR A 345 13.02 -18.78 -22.53
N ASP A 346 13.25 -19.50 -23.62
CA ASP A 346 12.28 -19.55 -24.73
C ASP A 346 10.98 -20.24 -24.30
N GLN A 347 11.06 -21.28 -23.47
CA GLN A 347 9.89 -21.98 -22.94
C GLN A 347 9.08 -21.07 -22.00
N LEU A 348 9.72 -20.40 -21.06
CA LEU A 348 9.05 -19.49 -20.11
C LEU A 348 8.41 -18.30 -20.84
N VAL A 349 9.16 -17.68 -21.76
CA VAL A 349 8.68 -16.52 -22.53
C VAL A 349 7.48 -16.90 -23.40
N GLY A 350 7.53 -18.04 -24.08
CA GLY A 350 6.40 -18.55 -24.86
C GLY A 350 5.14 -18.70 -23.99
N ARG A 351 5.30 -19.29 -22.79
CA ARG A 351 4.21 -19.48 -21.85
C ARG A 351 3.66 -18.16 -21.32
N LEU A 352 4.52 -17.21 -20.94
CA LEU A 352 4.11 -15.88 -20.48
C LEU A 352 3.32 -15.12 -21.56
N VAL A 353 3.75 -15.17 -22.81
CA VAL A 353 3.04 -14.53 -23.94
C VAL A 353 1.64 -15.12 -24.12
N GLU A 354 1.54 -16.46 -24.12
CA GLU A 354 0.25 -17.15 -24.21
C GLU A 354 -0.71 -16.71 -23.09
N MET A 355 -0.25 -16.79 -21.83
CA MET A 355 -1.05 -16.42 -20.66
C MET A 355 -1.43 -14.94 -20.66
N THR A 356 -0.52 -14.06 -21.06
CA THR A 356 -0.79 -12.60 -21.13
C THR A 356 -1.87 -12.27 -22.14
N ARG A 357 -1.87 -12.93 -23.31
CA ARG A 357 -2.91 -12.75 -24.34
C ARG A 357 -4.29 -13.25 -23.90
N ALA A 358 -4.34 -14.18 -22.97
CA ALA A 358 -5.59 -14.73 -22.43
C ALA A 358 -6.25 -13.85 -21.36
N LEU A 359 -5.57 -12.80 -20.88
CA LEU A 359 -6.12 -11.90 -19.86
C LEU A 359 -7.30 -11.10 -20.41
N VAL A 360 -8.40 -11.09 -19.67
CA VAL A 360 -9.61 -10.35 -20.02
C VAL A 360 -9.49 -8.91 -19.52
N ILE A 361 -9.62 -7.96 -20.45
CA ILE A 361 -9.62 -6.51 -20.16
C ILE A 361 -11.05 -6.00 -20.23
N GLY A 362 -11.44 -5.09 -19.33
CA GLY A 362 -12.78 -4.50 -19.34
C GLY A 362 -13.14 -3.74 -18.07
N ASP A 363 -14.45 -3.54 -17.86
CA ASP A 363 -14.96 -2.92 -16.64
C ASP A 363 -14.59 -3.79 -15.43
N PRO A 364 -13.81 -3.25 -14.46
CA PRO A 364 -13.31 -3.99 -13.32
C PRO A 364 -14.41 -4.51 -12.39
N THR A 365 -15.62 -3.97 -12.52
CA THR A 365 -16.79 -4.44 -11.77
C THR A 365 -17.43 -5.71 -12.35
N GLU A 366 -16.99 -6.19 -13.51
CA GLU A 366 -17.45 -7.44 -14.13
C GLU A 366 -16.69 -8.66 -13.59
N ARG A 367 -17.38 -9.82 -13.52
CA ARG A 367 -16.86 -11.07 -12.93
C ARG A 367 -15.60 -11.62 -13.62
N LYS A 368 -15.56 -11.56 -14.96
CA LYS A 368 -14.52 -12.18 -15.80
C LYS A 368 -13.30 -11.29 -16.02
N VAL A 369 -13.39 -10.01 -15.64
CA VAL A 369 -12.34 -9.03 -15.94
C VAL A 369 -11.18 -9.21 -14.95
N TYR A 370 -9.98 -9.36 -15.52
CA TYR A 370 -8.73 -9.41 -14.77
C TYR A 370 -8.03 -8.04 -14.75
N LEU A 371 -7.95 -7.35 -15.89
CA LEU A 371 -7.40 -6.00 -15.99
C LEU A 371 -8.51 -4.98 -16.23
N GLY A 372 -8.59 -4.01 -15.33
CA GLY A 372 -9.34 -2.79 -15.54
C GLY A 372 -8.53 -1.73 -16.31
N PRO A 373 -8.96 -0.46 -16.28
CA PRO A 373 -8.21 0.68 -16.81
C PRO A 373 -7.04 1.04 -15.88
N VAL A 374 -6.04 1.77 -16.37
CA VAL A 374 -5.12 2.51 -15.49
C VAL A 374 -5.88 3.65 -14.82
N ALA A 375 -5.42 4.06 -13.61
CA ALA A 375 -6.23 4.86 -12.70
C ALA A 375 -6.55 6.28 -13.18
N ASN A 376 -5.70 6.88 -14.02
CA ASN A 376 -5.87 8.27 -14.44
C ASN A 376 -5.25 8.55 -15.81
N ARG A 377 -5.51 9.76 -16.30
CA ARG A 377 -5.03 10.21 -17.60
C ARG A 377 -3.51 10.29 -17.68
N SER A 378 -2.82 10.62 -16.59
CA SER A 378 -1.36 10.67 -16.57
C SER A 378 -0.77 9.29 -16.79
N SER A 379 -1.25 8.27 -16.06
CA SER A 379 -0.81 6.89 -16.24
C SER A 379 -1.10 6.35 -17.64
N TYR A 380 -2.22 6.77 -18.24
CA TYR A 380 -2.57 6.40 -19.61
C TYR A 380 -1.60 7.01 -20.64
N GLN A 381 -1.24 8.29 -20.46
CA GLN A 381 -0.24 8.96 -21.29
C GLN A 381 1.17 8.38 -21.09
N ASP A 382 1.53 8.08 -19.84
CA ASP A 382 2.81 7.44 -19.52
C ASP A 382 2.93 6.07 -20.20
N TYR A 383 1.84 5.27 -20.21
CA TYR A 383 1.83 4.00 -20.92
C TYR A 383 2.10 4.18 -22.42
N GLN A 384 1.46 5.16 -23.09
CA GLN A 384 1.69 5.44 -24.50
C GLN A 384 3.15 5.81 -24.78
N ASN A 385 3.72 6.71 -23.96
CA ASN A 385 5.09 7.16 -24.10
C ASN A 385 6.08 5.99 -23.91
N PHE A 386 5.88 5.15 -22.89
CA PHE A 386 6.73 3.98 -22.67
C PHE A 386 6.58 2.92 -23.76
N ALA A 387 5.36 2.67 -24.24
CA ALA A 387 5.13 1.71 -25.30
C ALA A 387 5.83 2.13 -26.62
N GLU A 388 5.79 3.42 -26.94
CA GLU A 388 6.49 3.96 -28.10
C GLU A 388 8.01 3.85 -27.97
N GLU A 389 8.58 4.24 -26.81
CA GLU A 389 10.01 4.12 -26.50
C GLU A 389 10.49 2.66 -26.58
N LEU A 390 9.70 1.73 -26.04
CA LEU A 390 9.99 0.30 -26.07
C LEU A 390 9.82 -0.33 -27.47
N HIS A 391 8.95 0.22 -28.29
CA HIS A 391 8.81 -0.22 -29.68
C HIS A 391 10.03 0.13 -30.53
N GLN A 392 10.67 1.25 -30.22
CA GLN A 392 11.89 1.70 -30.91
C GLN A 392 13.17 0.98 -30.44
N ASN A 393 13.23 0.57 -29.17
CA ASN A 393 14.46 0.11 -28.52
C ASN A 393 14.46 -1.36 -28.12
N GLY A 394 13.31 -2.04 -28.13
CA GLY A 394 13.15 -3.43 -27.74
C GLY A 394 12.23 -4.19 -28.72
N ARG A 395 11.92 -5.44 -28.39
CA ARG A 395 10.98 -6.26 -29.14
C ARG A 395 9.72 -6.53 -28.32
N ILE A 396 8.62 -5.88 -28.68
CA ILE A 396 7.32 -6.14 -28.04
C ILE A 396 6.83 -7.54 -28.46
N LEU A 397 6.66 -8.43 -27.49
CA LEU A 397 6.21 -9.80 -27.69
C LEU A 397 4.68 -9.91 -27.73
N THR A 398 4.02 -9.07 -26.94
CA THR A 398 2.56 -8.90 -26.88
C THR A 398 2.21 -7.57 -26.23
N GLY A 399 1.03 -7.03 -26.54
CA GLY A 399 0.57 -5.75 -26.01
C GLY A 399 1.09 -4.53 -26.78
N GLY A 400 1.52 -3.50 -26.07
CA GLY A 400 2.06 -2.25 -26.62
C GLY A 400 1.03 -1.30 -27.22
N LYS A 401 -0.26 -1.42 -26.84
CA LYS A 401 -1.35 -0.64 -27.41
C LYS A 401 -2.30 -0.14 -26.34
N ILE A 402 -2.82 1.06 -26.54
CA ILE A 402 -4.04 1.53 -25.88
C ILE A 402 -5.26 0.94 -26.59
N LEU A 403 -6.40 0.88 -25.88
CA LEU A 403 -7.67 0.43 -26.42
C LEU A 403 -8.62 1.62 -26.53
N GLU A 404 -9.12 1.89 -27.75
CA GLU A 404 -9.95 3.05 -28.06
C GLU A 404 -11.25 2.68 -28.77
N ASP A 405 -11.54 1.39 -28.96
CA ASP A 405 -12.73 0.92 -29.67
C ASP A 405 -13.87 0.63 -28.69
N GLY A 406 -15.11 0.95 -29.08
CA GLY A 406 -16.31 0.64 -28.33
C GLY A 406 -16.32 1.25 -26.92
N ASP A 407 -16.58 0.43 -25.90
CA ASP A 407 -16.62 0.89 -24.51
C ASP A 407 -15.26 1.32 -23.97
N TYR A 408 -14.15 0.84 -24.54
CA TYR A 408 -12.80 1.25 -24.12
C TYR A 408 -12.51 2.73 -24.42
N ALA A 409 -13.15 3.31 -25.44
CA ALA A 409 -12.96 4.73 -25.81
C ALA A 409 -13.32 5.72 -24.71
N ARG A 410 -14.07 5.28 -23.70
CA ARG A 410 -14.53 6.13 -22.59
C ARG A 410 -13.59 6.11 -21.38
N GLY A 411 -12.63 5.19 -21.35
CA GLY A 411 -11.74 4.96 -20.20
C GLY A 411 -10.27 4.92 -20.57
N TYR A 412 -9.43 4.60 -19.59
CA TYR A 412 -7.98 4.56 -19.72
C TYR A 412 -7.46 3.13 -19.87
N PHE A 413 -7.89 2.41 -20.92
CA PHE A 413 -7.57 1.01 -21.11
C PHE A 413 -6.27 0.81 -21.89
N CYS A 414 -5.36 0.00 -21.32
CA CYS A 414 -4.07 -0.36 -21.90
C CYS A 414 -3.91 -1.87 -21.97
N THR A 415 -3.20 -2.37 -22.98
CA THR A 415 -2.92 -3.81 -23.08
C THR A 415 -1.74 -4.21 -22.18
N PRO A 416 -1.80 -5.38 -21.50
CA PRO A 416 -0.64 -5.92 -20.79
C PRO A 416 0.48 -6.24 -21.78
N THR A 417 1.70 -5.76 -21.46
CA THR A 417 2.81 -5.70 -22.41
C THR A 417 4.04 -6.43 -21.89
N LEU A 418 4.56 -7.35 -22.71
CA LEU A 418 5.84 -8.02 -22.50
C LEU A 418 6.84 -7.58 -23.56
N VAL A 419 8.04 -7.19 -23.12
CA VAL A 419 9.10 -6.68 -23.99
C VAL A 419 10.39 -7.47 -23.78
N ALA A 420 10.97 -7.99 -24.85
CA ALA A 420 12.28 -8.62 -24.87
C ALA A 420 13.31 -7.73 -25.57
N ASP A 421 14.56 -8.13 -25.50
CA ASP A 421 15.67 -7.57 -26.27
C ASP A 421 15.90 -6.05 -26.06
N LEU A 422 15.41 -5.49 -24.94
CA LEU A 422 15.75 -4.13 -24.52
C LEU A 422 17.20 -4.11 -24.04
N PRO A 423 18.09 -3.22 -24.55
CA PRO A 423 19.48 -3.12 -24.10
C PRO A 423 19.55 -2.96 -22.56
N LEU A 424 20.44 -3.72 -21.89
CA LEU A 424 20.51 -3.78 -20.43
C LEU A 424 20.94 -2.45 -19.77
N ASP A 425 21.53 -1.54 -20.53
CA ASP A 425 21.88 -0.17 -20.13
C ASP A 425 20.78 0.85 -20.42
N HIS A 426 19.66 0.43 -21.02
CA HIS A 426 18.53 1.31 -21.31
C HIS A 426 17.88 1.82 -20.03
N SER A 427 17.49 3.10 -20.02
CA SER A 427 16.91 3.80 -18.84
C SER A 427 15.70 3.09 -18.24
N LEU A 428 14.88 2.42 -19.04
CA LEU A 428 13.68 1.70 -18.60
C LEU A 428 13.98 0.41 -17.83
N TRP A 429 15.24 -0.05 -17.73
CA TRP A 429 15.64 -1.07 -16.74
C TRP A 429 15.76 -0.51 -15.34
N GLN A 430 15.92 0.80 -15.19
CA GLN A 430 16.12 1.51 -13.92
C GLN A 430 14.86 2.25 -13.48
N ARG A 431 14.13 2.86 -14.43
CA ARG A 431 12.98 3.71 -14.16
C ARG A 431 11.73 2.88 -13.89
N GLU A 432 11.02 3.19 -12.79
CA GLU A 432 9.69 2.67 -12.52
C GLU A 432 8.70 3.20 -13.56
N MET A 433 7.92 2.31 -14.17
CA MET A 433 6.91 2.70 -15.18
C MET A 433 5.50 2.83 -14.61
N PHE A 434 5.17 2.03 -13.60
CA PHE A 434 3.88 2.02 -12.89
C PHE A 434 2.65 1.79 -13.80
N VAL A 435 2.81 1.02 -14.85
CA VAL A 435 1.83 0.66 -15.88
C VAL A 435 2.00 -0.82 -16.27
N PRO A 436 1.06 -1.44 -17.01
CA PRO A 436 1.10 -2.88 -17.29
C PRO A 436 2.17 -3.25 -18.34
N ILE A 437 3.44 -2.95 -18.04
CA ILE A 437 4.59 -3.25 -18.89
C ILE A 437 5.67 -3.98 -18.09
N SER A 438 6.16 -5.11 -18.59
CA SER A 438 7.29 -5.84 -18.02
C SER A 438 8.34 -6.14 -19.08
N THR A 439 9.61 -5.97 -18.72
CA THR A 439 10.76 -6.26 -19.56
C THR A 439 11.38 -7.61 -19.20
N ILE A 440 11.89 -8.33 -20.20
CA ILE A 440 12.46 -9.68 -20.03
C ILE A 440 13.91 -9.67 -20.50
N ALA A 441 14.82 -10.13 -19.63
CA ALA A 441 16.24 -10.33 -19.95
C ALA A 441 16.58 -11.81 -19.98
N ARG A 442 17.39 -12.21 -20.98
CA ARG A 442 18.08 -13.50 -21.04
C ARG A 442 19.45 -13.34 -20.37
N VAL A 443 19.82 -14.23 -19.47
CA VAL A 443 21.11 -14.24 -18.78
C VAL A 443 21.77 -15.60 -18.87
N LYS A 444 23.11 -15.62 -18.83
CA LYS A 444 23.90 -16.87 -18.94
C LYS A 444 23.87 -17.71 -17.66
N ASP A 445 23.79 -17.05 -16.51
CA ASP A 445 23.88 -17.67 -15.18
C ASP A 445 23.24 -16.79 -14.09
N LEU A 446 23.09 -17.37 -12.89
CA LEU A 446 22.50 -16.70 -11.73
C LEU A 446 23.32 -15.51 -11.21
N GLU A 447 24.66 -15.50 -11.36
CA GLU A 447 25.49 -14.36 -10.95
C GLU A 447 25.20 -13.12 -11.82
N GLN A 448 25.05 -13.31 -13.12
CA GLN A 448 24.61 -12.24 -14.01
C GLN A 448 23.18 -11.78 -13.65
N ALA A 449 22.28 -12.74 -13.35
CA ALA A 449 20.91 -12.41 -12.92
C ALA A 449 20.92 -11.55 -11.66
N MET A 450 21.70 -11.91 -10.65
CA MET A 450 21.78 -11.17 -9.39
C MET A 450 22.37 -9.78 -9.59
N THR A 451 23.45 -9.67 -10.39
CA THR A 451 24.05 -8.37 -10.73
C THR A 451 23.00 -7.45 -11.36
N LEU A 452 22.23 -7.95 -12.33
CA LEU A 452 21.18 -7.17 -12.98
C LEU A 452 20.03 -6.84 -12.02
N ALA A 453 19.64 -7.78 -11.16
CA ALA A 453 18.57 -7.57 -10.17
C ALA A 453 18.90 -6.45 -9.19
N ASN A 454 20.14 -6.43 -8.66
CA ASN A 454 20.59 -5.45 -7.67
C ASN A 454 21.03 -4.10 -8.25
N ASN A 455 21.31 -4.04 -9.57
CA ASN A 455 21.76 -2.81 -10.23
C ASN A 455 20.60 -1.83 -10.49
N VAL A 456 19.90 -1.42 -9.44
CA VAL A 456 18.86 -0.38 -9.46
C VAL A 456 18.87 0.43 -8.18
N ALA A 457 18.33 1.65 -8.24
CA ALA A 457 18.20 2.53 -7.08
C ALA A 457 17.14 2.05 -6.07
N TYR A 458 16.30 1.10 -6.45
CA TYR A 458 15.21 0.56 -5.66
C TYR A 458 15.59 -0.78 -5.00
N GLY A 459 14.92 -1.12 -3.90
CA GLY A 459 15.07 -2.38 -3.20
C GLY A 459 13.78 -2.76 -2.45
N LEU A 460 12.63 -2.74 -3.13
CA LEU A 460 11.35 -3.00 -2.48
C LEU A 460 11.09 -4.51 -2.37
N THR A 461 10.86 -5.17 -3.50
CA THR A 461 10.59 -6.61 -3.52
C THR A 461 11.40 -7.33 -4.59
N ALA A 462 11.64 -8.63 -4.37
CA ALA A 462 12.24 -9.51 -5.37
C ALA A 462 11.67 -10.93 -5.28
N GLY A 463 11.58 -11.62 -6.41
CA GLY A 463 11.15 -13.00 -6.52
C GLY A 463 12.21 -13.90 -7.11
N PHE A 464 12.18 -15.16 -6.72
CA PHE A 464 13.07 -16.18 -7.22
C PHE A 464 12.32 -17.48 -7.48
N TYR A 465 12.65 -18.14 -8.57
CA TYR A 465 12.18 -19.48 -8.90
C TYR A 465 13.37 -20.39 -9.18
N GLY A 466 13.49 -21.48 -8.45
CA GLY A 466 14.60 -22.42 -8.53
C GLY A 466 14.56 -23.48 -7.46
N ASN A 467 15.66 -24.18 -7.21
CA ASN A 467 15.78 -25.20 -6.17
C ASN A 467 16.13 -24.58 -4.79
N SER A 468 16.20 -25.43 -3.76
CA SER A 468 16.44 -24.99 -2.37
C SER A 468 17.82 -24.37 -2.13
N ASP A 469 18.87 -24.88 -2.79
CA ASP A 469 20.22 -24.39 -2.61
C ASP A 469 20.39 -23.01 -3.25
N GLU A 470 19.79 -22.82 -4.41
CA GLU A 470 19.71 -21.52 -5.10
C GLU A 470 18.86 -20.52 -4.32
N ALA A 471 17.83 -20.96 -3.61
CA ALA A 471 17.01 -20.11 -2.76
C ALA A 471 17.81 -19.48 -1.61
N GLN A 472 18.69 -20.25 -0.95
CA GLN A 472 19.54 -19.70 0.10
C GLN A 472 20.54 -18.70 -0.46
N TRP A 473 21.17 -19.02 -1.60
CA TRP A 473 22.05 -18.10 -2.33
C TRP A 473 21.34 -16.80 -2.70
N PHE A 474 20.07 -16.86 -3.14
CA PHE A 474 19.25 -15.70 -3.45
C PHE A 474 19.02 -14.82 -2.21
N TYR A 475 18.61 -15.42 -1.08
CA TYR A 475 18.37 -14.66 0.16
C TYR A 475 19.61 -13.92 0.65
N ASP A 476 20.79 -14.53 0.48
CA ASP A 476 22.05 -13.96 0.96
C ASP A 476 22.56 -12.78 0.11
N LYS A 477 22.12 -12.69 -1.15
CA LYS A 477 22.68 -11.72 -2.12
C LYS A 477 21.71 -10.64 -2.58
N ILE A 478 20.41 -10.86 -2.50
CA ILE A 478 19.43 -9.90 -3.02
C ILE A 478 19.27 -8.68 -2.12
N GLU A 479 19.25 -7.50 -2.71
CA GLU A 479 19.15 -6.22 -2.00
C GLU A 479 17.71 -5.69 -2.01
N SER A 480 16.76 -6.41 -1.40
CA SER A 480 15.35 -6.06 -1.33
C SER A 480 14.77 -6.32 0.05
N GLY A 481 13.86 -5.45 0.48
CA GLY A 481 13.23 -5.52 1.80
C GLY A 481 12.22 -6.66 1.94
N VAL A 482 11.64 -7.15 0.83
CA VAL A 482 10.70 -8.28 0.80
C VAL A 482 11.09 -9.26 -0.29
N THR A 483 11.20 -10.53 0.05
CA THR A 483 11.63 -11.59 -0.87
C THR A 483 10.66 -12.76 -0.89
N TYR A 484 10.48 -13.34 -2.06
CA TYR A 484 9.62 -14.49 -2.30
C TYR A 484 10.35 -15.57 -3.11
N VAL A 485 10.17 -16.83 -2.73
CA VAL A 485 10.73 -17.97 -3.47
C VAL A 485 9.61 -18.93 -3.86
N ASN A 486 9.60 -19.36 -5.12
CA ASN A 486 8.69 -20.36 -5.69
C ASN A 486 7.19 -20.11 -5.41
N ARG A 487 6.79 -18.84 -5.41
CA ARG A 487 5.44 -18.44 -5.01
C ARG A 487 4.51 -18.24 -6.21
N PRO A 488 3.51 -19.12 -6.44
CA PRO A 488 2.58 -19.01 -7.58
C PRO A 488 1.54 -17.90 -7.39
N GLN A 489 1.30 -17.43 -6.15
CA GLN A 489 0.36 -16.34 -5.87
C GLN A 489 0.87 -14.98 -6.32
N GLY A 490 2.19 -14.84 -6.50
CA GLY A 490 2.81 -13.61 -6.98
C GLY A 490 4.32 -13.65 -6.79
N ALA A 491 5.08 -13.44 -7.86
CA ALA A 491 6.55 -13.46 -7.86
C ALA A 491 7.14 -12.38 -6.94
N THR A 492 6.57 -11.20 -6.95
CA THR A 492 7.05 -10.01 -6.21
C THR A 492 5.96 -9.33 -5.41
N THR A 493 4.72 -9.83 -5.45
CA THR A 493 3.55 -9.25 -4.78
C THR A 493 3.01 -10.19 -3.72
N GLY A 494 2.43 -9.68 -2.63
CA GLY A 494 1.79 -10.51 -1.63
C GLY A 494 1.94 -10.03 -0.20
N ALA A 495 2.02 -8.73 0.03
CA ALA A 495 2.05 -8.14 1.37
C ALA A 495 0.84 -8.55 2.20
N TRP A 496 1.08 -8.84 3.48
CA TRP A 496 0.02 -9.05 4.47
C TRP A 496 0.56 -8.86 5.88
N PRO A 497 -0.14 -8.15 6.78
CA PRO A 497 0.34 -7.93 8.13
C PRO A 497 0.56 -9.23 8.89
N GLY A 498 1.62 -9.28 9.68
CA GLY A 498 1.95 -10.38 10.56
C GLY A 498 2.79 -11.50 9.95
N TYR A 499 2.61 -11.85 8.68
CA TYR A 499 3.39 -12.93 8.03
C TYR A 499 4.15 -12.50 6.77
N GLN A 500 3.74 -11.44 6.12
CA GLN A 500 4.46 -10.84 5.00
C GLN A 500 4.46 -9.30 5.11
N PRO A 501 5.10 -8.74 6.14
CA PRO A 501 5.21 -7.29 6.29
C PRO A 501 5.92 -6.67 5.11
N PHE A 502 5.59 -5.42 4.79
CA PHE A 502 5.95 -4.77 3.56
C PHE A 502 6.75 -3.48 3.80
N GLY A 503 7.92 -3.38 3.16
CA GLY A 503 8.78 -2.20 3.20
C GLY A 503 10.03 -2.40 2.36
N GLY A 504 10.73 -1.31 2.04
CA GLY A 504 11.82 -1.29 1.08
C GLY A 504 13.17 -0.87 1.65
N TRP A 505 14.21 -1.27 0.91
CA TRP A 505 15.58 -0.81 1.06
C TRP A 505 15.91 0.24 -0.01
N LYS A 506 17.12 0.79 0.02
CA LYS A 506 17.60 1.80 -0.94
C LYS A 506 16.57 2.95 -1.10
N GLY A 507 16.25 3.32 -2.33
CA GLY A 507 15.26 4.35 -2.66
C GLY A 507 13.79 3.94 -2.51
N SER A 508 13.49 2.73 -2.04
CA SER A 508 12.11 2.26 -1.87
C SER A 508 11.52 2.55 -0.48
N GLY A 509 12.35 2.87 0.52
CA GLY A 509 11.86 3.17 1.86
C GLY A 509 12.88 3.92 2.72
N SER A 510 12.40 4.72 3.67
CA SER A 510 13.27 5.56 4.52
C SER A 510 13.68 4.91 5.85
N THR A 511 12.99 3.88 6.31
CA THR A 511 13.17 3.35 7.67
C THR A 511 13.82 1.98 7.72
N GLY A 512 13.73 1.18 6.67
CA GLY A 512 14.12 -0.23 6.66
C GLY A 512 13.28 -1.08 7.62
N LYS A 513 12.10 -0.60 8.02
CA LYS A 513 11.14 -1.33 8.87
C LYS A 513 9.82 -1.48 8.13
N ASN A 514 9.33 -2.71 8.09
CA ASN A 514 8.22 -3.10 7.24
C ASN A 514 6.86 -2.80 7.90
N ALA A 515 5.96 -2.16 7.15
CA ALA A 515 4.58 -1.95 7.56
C ALA A 515 3.88 -3.31 7.81
N GLY A 516 3.05 -3.39 8.85
CA GLY A 516 2.47 -4.66 9.28
C GLY A 516 3.46 -5.64 9.91
N GLY A 517 4.66 -5.18 10.29
CA GLY A 517 5.72 -5.96 10.92
C GLY A 517 5.98 -5.63 12.39
N LEU A 518 6.88 -6.40 13.00
CA LEU A 518 7.20 -6.32 14.44
C LEU A 518 7.74 -4.95 14.86
N TYR A 519 8.44 -4.26 13.99
CA TYR A 519 9.19 -3.03 14.30
C TYR A 519 8.52 -1.77 13.77
N TYR A 520 7.29 -1.86 13.26
CA TYR A 520 6.64 -0.73 12.61
C TYR A 520 6.06 0.29 13.61
N LEU A 521 5.34 -0.17 14.64
CA LEU A 521 4.72 0.74 15.62
C LEU A 521 5.71 1.61 16.37
N PRO A 522 6.92 1.14 16.76
CA PRO A 522 7.94 2.00 17.37
C PRO A 522 8.33 3.24 16.55
N LEU A 523 8.15 3.21 15.23
CA LEU A 523 8.43 4.38 14.38
C LEU A 523 7.51 5.58 14.65
N TYR A 524 6.34 5.33 15.26
CA TYR A 524 5.33 6.33 15.60
C TYR A 524 5.46 6.85 17.05
N MET A 525 6.51 6.45 17.76
CA MET A 525 6.73 6.76 19.17
C MET A 525 8.18 7.12 19.43
N HIS A 526 8.43 7.89 20.48
CA HIS A 526 9.74 8.16 21.02
C HIS A 526 9.88 7.65 22.45
N GLU A 527 11.10 7.27 22.84
CA GLU A 527 11.39 6.68 24.12
C GLU A 527 11.55 7.75 25.22
N GLN A 528 10.95 7.49 26.38
CA GLN A 528 11.17 8.24 27.61
C GLN A 528 11.63 7.27 28.70
N ILE A 529 12.81 7.47 29.24
CA ILE A 529 13.27 6.74 30.43
C ILE A 529 12.78 7.46 31.67
N ARG A 530 12.16 6.71 32.60
CA ARG A 530 11.69 7.20 33.88
C ARG A 530 12.41 6.49 35.01
N THR A 531 13.08 7.25 35.86
CA THR A 531 13.76 6.76 37.05
C THR A 531 13.16 7.38 38.28
N MET A 532 12.76 6.56 39.24
CA MET A 532 12.32 6.98 40.56
C MET A 532 13.23 6.34 41.61
N VAL A 533 13.80 7.17 42.48
CA VAL A 533 14.71 6.73 43.56
C VAL A 533 14.08 6.95 44.91
N SER A 534 14.10 5.95 45.78
CA SER A 534 13.70 6.02 47.18
C SER A 534 14.84 5.55 48.08
N LYS A 535 14.92 6.03 49.31
CA LYS A 535 15.81 5.45 50.31
C LYS A 535 15.36 4.03 50.63
N SER A 536 16.30 3.12 50.70
CA SER A 536 16.04 1.71 51.05
C SER A 536 15.68 1.57 52.53
#